data_30e0a95636b05bc98554c1b3e9da4a99
#
_entry.id   30e0a95636b05bc98554c1b3e9da4a99
#
_cell.length_a   1.000
_cell.length_b   1.000
_cell.length_c   1.000
_cell.angle_alpha   90.00
_cell.angle_beta   90.00
_cell.angle_gamma   90.00
#
_symmetry.space_group_name_H-M   'P 1'
#
loop_
_entity.id
_entity.type
_entity.pdbx_description
1 polymer ?
#
loop_
_entity_poly.entity_id
_entity_poly.type
_entity_poly.pdbx_seq_one_letter_code
_entity_poly.pdbx_strand_id
1 'polypeptide(L)'
;LRVSTPFNAKVPKDIQENMAWRSRVYKRVMDDPDFASVIVEACKKDPLFFINGFAYTYDPRRRPFSKIPLILYPFQEDAILKLIRAINSHDMLIEKTRDMGASWMCIAAVMHCWMFRKDLSFLLGSRVENYVDDPGNPKAMFWKVDYLLQNLPAWLQPNGYDRKQHRRKLHIENPETGSVIDGESTNENFARGDRRTAIILDEFAAVERGEMILNATRDATNCRIFNSTPQGINNAFYDKAQSNIEKLSLHWSIHPIKAIGLYTTDEQGKLKVLDEGGYPDGYIPILDGKLRSPWYDNECERGTPQEIAQELDIDYLGSGFQFFNADLVRERIREHARPPMLVGDLEYDDETGEPIGFRENPEGNLKLWCLLDGAGKPPLDHKYSAGADVSAGTGASNSALCGWDRSTLAKTWEYANPFIRPEAFAKQSYAILKFFGGAFIVWESGGPGRQFGSRLMDLGYANVYLRTREEAISKKVSDVPGVAMTKEVKAQILGAYRTGIEKGAAINRSKVALEETLEYIFGANDSVVHSRASSKSDPSGAKSNHGDRAMADALAWKGVFERIVRPRTESAEPKVPVGCLKWRQQMREKDKQPKHRELDSSWQS
;
A
#
# COMPACT_ATOMS: atom_id res chain seq x y z
N LEU A 1 -17.24 5.67 30.20
CA LEU A 1 -18.34 4.93 30.85
C LEU A 1 -18.06 3.43 30.78
N ARG A 2 -17.98 2.73 31.93
CA ARG A 2 -17.91 1.26 31.94
C ARG A 2 -19.26 0.73 31.47
N VAL A 3 -19.29 0.02 30.33
CA VAL A 3 -20.47 -0.70 29.87
C VAL A 3 -20.59 -1.95 30.75
N SER A 4 -21.73 -2.09 31.47
CA SER A 4 -22.00 -3.22 32.36
C SER A 4 -22.76 -4.28 31.61
N THR A 5 -22.48 -5.57 31.88
CA THR A 5 -23.15 -6.71 31.25
C THR A 5 -23.65 -7.72 32.29
N PRO A 6 -24.51 -7.28 33.26
CA PRO A 6 -24.86 -8.11 34.41
C PRO A 6 -25.79 -9.28 34.07
N PHE A 7 -26.45 -9.24 32.91
CA PHE A 7 -27.49 -10.22 32.54
C PHE A 7 -27.04 -11.17 31.43
N ASN A 8 -25.98 -10.83 30.66
CA ASN A 8 -25.52 -11.64 29.54
C ASN A 8 -25.16 -13.08 29.92
N ALA A 9 -24.63 -13.31 31.13
CA ALA A 9 -24.29 -14.64 31.61
C ALA A 9 -25.52 -15.59 31.76
N LYS A 10 -26.73 -15.04 31.74
CA LYS A 10 -27.99 -15.82 31.82
C LYS A 10 -28.50 -16.30 30.45
N VAL A 11 -27.87 -15.85 29.36
CA VAL A 11 -28.24 -16.18 27.98
C VAL A 11 -27.40 -17.35 27.49
N PRO A 12 -28.02 -18.50 27.17
CA PRO A 12 -27.28 -19.64 26.60
C PRO A 12 -26.61 -19.29 25.28
N LYS A 13 -25.39 -19.84 25.05
CA LYS A 13 -24.61 -19.62 23.83
C LYS A 13 -24.76 -20.73 22.78
N ASP A 14 -25.24 -21.89 23.17
CA ASP A 14 -25.67 -22.92 22.22
C ASP A 14 -26.98 -22.51 21.53
N ILE A 15 -27.09 -22.76 20.23
CA ILE A 15 -28.24 -22.31 19.42
C ILE A 15 -29.55 -22.94 19.90
N GLN A 16 -29.55 -24.23 20.19
CA GLN A 16 -30.78 -24.94 20.61
C GLN A 16 -31.23 -24.49 22.01
N GLU A 17 -30.28 -24.39 22.93
CA GLU A 17 -30.53 -23.91 24.28
C GLU A 17 -31.01 -22.45 24.29
N ASN A 18 -30.40 -21.61 23.44
CA ASN A 18 -30.77 -20.21 23.27
C ASN A 18 -32.22 -20.07 22.74
N MET A 19 -32.58 -20.83 21.71
CA MET A 19 -33.94 -20.81 21.16
C MET A 19 -34.97 -21.30 22.18
N ALA A 20 -34.65 -22.35 22.94
CA ALA A 20 -35.50 -22.82 24.03
C ALA A 20 -35.63 -21.76 25.15
N TRP A 21 -34.55 -21.06 25.48
CA TRP A 21 -34.52 -19.96 26.44
C TRP A 21 -35.42 -18.79 25.96
N ARG A 22 -35.28 -18.35 24.71
CA ARG A 22 -36.13 -17.30 24.10
C ARG A 22 -37.61 -17.68 24.17
N SER A 23 -37.93 -18.91 23.83
CA SER A 23 -39.32 -19.42 23.89
C SER A 23 -39.88 -19.34 25.30
N ARG A 24 -39.10 -19.69 26.33
CA ARG A 24 -39.53 -19.57 27.73
C ARG A 24 -39.75 -18.12 28.15
N VAL A 25 -38.83 -17.20 27.73
CA VAL A 25 -38.98 -15.77 28.01
C VAL A 25 -40.24 -15.22 27.34
N TYR A 26 -40.47 -15.55 26.06
CA TYR A 26 -41.65 -15.08 25.33
C TYR A 26 -42.95 -15.61 25.97
N LYS A 27 -42.99 -16.87 26.33
CA LYS A 27 -44.14 -17.44 27.04
C LYS A 27 -44.41 -16.72 28.36
N ARG A 28 -43.35 -16.47 29.15
CA ARG A 28 -43.52 -15.78 30.43
C ARG A 28 -44.02 -14.33 30.26
N VAL A 29 -43.58 -13.62 29.22
CA VAL A 29 -44.11 -12.28 28.90
C VAL A 29 -45.59 -12.34 28.48
N MET A 30 -46.02 -13.43 27.80
CA MET A 30 -47.41 -13.61 27.44
C MET A 30 -48.28 -13.90 28.69
N ASP A 31 -47.76 -14.67 29.65
CA ASP A 31 -48.44 -15.02 30.89
C ASP A 31 -48.43 -13.88 31.93
N ASP A 32 -47.36 -13.02 31.88
CA ASP A 32 -47.16 -11.89 32.79
C ASP A 32 -46.60 -10.69 31.97
N PRO A 33 -47.47 -9.79 31.47
CA PRO A 33 -47.08 -8.64 30.67
C PRO A 33 -46.14 -7.66 31.39
N ASP A 34 -46.19 -7.56 32.71
CA ASP A 34 -45.28 -6.69 33.48
C ASP A 34 -43.84 -7.18 33.42
N PHE A 35 -43.64 -8.47 33.20
CA PHE A 35 -42.32 -9.05 32.99
C PHE A 35 -41.61 -8.51 31.72
N ALA A 36 -42.38 -8.05 30.72
CA ALA A 36 -41.82 -7.39 29.55
C ALA A 36 -41.00 -6.17 29.94
N SER A 37 -41.51 -5.33 30.86
CA SER A 37 -40.78 -4.13 31.32
C SER A 37 -39.47 -4.49 32.03
N VAL A 38 -39.45 -5.59 32.78
CA VAL A 38 -38.20 -6.07 33.40
C VAL A 38 -37.16 -6.48 32.36
N ILE A 39 -37.58 -7.17 31.28
CA ILE A 39 -36.68 -7.57 30.19
C ILE A 39 -36.19 -6.36 29.41
N VAL A 40 -37.05 -5.39 29.09
CA VAL A 40 -36.70 -4.15 28.41
C VAL A 40 -35.62 -3.38 29.20
N GLU A 41 -35.81 -3.24 30.52
CA GLU A 41 -34.81 -2.58 31.38
C GLU A 41 -33.49 -3.36 31.48
N ALA A 42 -33.56 -4.70 31.43
CA ALA A 42 -32.34 -5.52 31.35
C ALA A 42 -31.62 -5.32 30.00
N CYS A 43 -32.33 -5.29 28.88
CA CYS A 43 -31.79 -5.00 27.54
C CYS A 43 -31.16 -3.62 27.46
N LYS A 44 -31.79 -2.61 28.06
CA LYS A 44 -31.26 -1.25 28.11
C LYS A 44 -29.94 -1.15 28.88
N LYS A 45 -29.78 -1.89 29.96
CA LYS A 45 -28.59 -1.89 30.81
C LYS A 45 -27.47 -2.77 30.28
N ASP A 46 -27.79 -3.81 29.50
CA ASP A 46 -26.87 -4.84 29.06
C ASP A 46 -27.01 -5.08 27.54
N PRO A 47 -26.13 -4.46 26.72
CA PRO A 47 -26.22 -4.62 25.28
C PRO A 47 -25.96 -6.05 24.80
N LEU A 48 -25.14 -6.82 25.50
CA LEU A 48 -24.89 -8.22 25.15
C LEU A 48 -26.10 -9.10 25.45
N PHE A 49 -26.82 -8.82 26.54
CA PHE A 49 -28.07 -9.47 26.85
C PHE A 49 -29.13 -9.21 25.76
N PHE A 50 -29.25 -7.96 25.32
CA PHE A 50 -30.13 -7.59 24.21
C PHE A 50 -29.79 -8.37 22.93
N ILE A 51 -28.53 -8.35 22.53
CA ILE A 51 -28.10 -8.94 21.25
C ILE A 51 -28.19 -10.45 21.29
N ASN A 52 -27.55 -11.11 22.27
CA ASN A 52 -27.54 -12.55 22.39
C ASN A 52 -28.90 -13.14 22.70
N GLY A 53 -29.74 -12.37 23.43
CA GLY A 53 -31.08 -12.82 23.86
C GLY A 53 -32.16 -12.63 22.81
N PHE A 54 -32.09 -11.59 21.96
CA PHE A 54 -33.26 -11.20 21.16
C PHE A 54 -32.97 -10.88 19.69
N ALA A 55 -31.74 -10.53 19.35
CA ALA A 55 -31.37 -10.20 17.95
C ALA A 55 -31.30 -11.47 17.09
N TYR A 56 -31.56 -11.28 15.80
CA TYR A 56 -31.39 -12.31 14.76
C TYR A 56 -30.45 -11.79 13.66
N THR A 57 -29.73 -12.70 13.03
CA THR A 57 -28.93 -12.45 11.82
C THR A 57 -29.40 -13.34 10.67
N TYR A 58 -28.86 -13.11 9.48
CA TYR A 58 -29.23 -13.80 8.25
C TYR A 58 -28.01 -14.41 7.62
N ASP A 59 -28.05 -15.73 7.36
CA ASP A 59 -27.06 -16.42 6.55
C ASP A 59 -27.76 -17.37 5.55
N PRO A 60 -27.79 -17.01 4.23
CA PRO A 60 -28.45 -17.80 3.21
C PRO A 60 -27.81 -19.18 2.98
N ARG A 61 -26.57 -19.39 3.45
CA ARG A 61 -25.86 -20.67 3.36
C ARG A 61 -26.39 -21.71 4.37
N ARG A 62 -27.02 -21.24 5.41
CA ARG A 62 -27.61 -22.11 6.46
C ARG A 62 -28.92 -22.74 6.01
N ARG A 63 -29.04 -24.05 6.20
CA ARG A 63 -30.26 -24.82 5.91
C ARG A 63 -30.74 -25.52 7.19
N PRO A 64 -32.02 -25.70 7.39
CA PRO A 64 -33.14 -25.29 6.53
C PRO A 64 -33.57 -23.82 6.70
N PHE A 65 -33.04 -23.08 7.68
CA PHE A 65 -33.44 -21.71 8.00
C PHE A 65 -32.28 -20.75 7.88
N SER A 66 -32.43 -19.73 7.07
CA SER A 66 -31.46 -18.61 6.92
C SER A 66 -31.53 -17.58 8.05
N LYS A 67 -32.65 -17.54 8.79
CA LYS A 67 -32.82 -16.74 10.00
C LYS A 67 -32.27 -17.52 11.19
N ILE A 68 -31.22 -16.95 11.81
CA ILE A 68 -30.56 -17.58 12.97
C ILE A 68 -30.42 -16.57 14.12
N PRO A 69 -30.46 -17.01 15.39
CA PRO A 69 -30.13 -16.13 16.50
C PRO A 69 -28.76 -15.49 16.33
N LEU A 70 -28.65 -14.19 16.60
CA LEU A 70 -27.34 -13.53 16.64
C LEU A 70 -26.70 -13.79 18.01
N ILE A 71 -25.99 -14.90 18.12
CA ILE A 71 -25.21 -15.27 19.31
C ILE A 71 -23.77 -14.89 19.05
N LEU A 72 -23.25 -13.96 19.84
CA LEU A 72 -21.92 -13.40 19.66
C LEU A 72 -20.84 -14.37 20.18
N TYR A 73 -19.78 -14.51 19.43
CA TYR A 73 -18.53 -15.11 19.91
C TYR A 73 -17.81 -14.17 20.90
N PRO A 74 -16.90 -14.66 21.76
CA PRO A 74 -16.23 -13.83 22.76
C PRO A 74 -15.55 -12.58 22.18
N PHE A 75 -14.87 -12.70 21.04
CA PHE A 75 -14.22 -11.55 20.39
C PHE A 75 -15.24 -10.53 19.86
N GLN A 76 -16.43 -10.98 19.44
CA GLN A 76 -17.51 -10.09 19.00
C GLN A 76 -18.18 -9.38 20.19
N GLU A 77 -18.29 -10.04 21.34
CA GLU A 77 -18.78 -9.41 22.58
C GLU A 77 -17.85 -8.27 23.01
N ASP A 78 -16.53 -8.51 23.02
CA ASP A 78 -15.54 -7.46 23.32
C ASP A 78 -15.61 -6.31 22.30
N ALA A 79 -15.74 -6.62 21.01
CA ALA A 79 -15.86 -5.62 19.95
C ALA A 79 -17.13 -4.75 20.13
N ILE A 80 -18.29 -5.33 20.41
CA ILE A 80 -19.53 -4.60 20.68
C ILE A 80 -19.37 -3.63 21.85
N LEU A 81 -18.74 -4.08 22.95
CA LEU A 81 -18.52 -3.22 24.12
C LEU A 81 -17.56 -2.07 23.82
N LYS A 82 -16.54 -2.30 23.01
CA LYS A 82 -15.62 -1.25 22.54
C LYS A 82 -16.32 -0.25 21.63
N LEU A 83 -17.12 -0.73 20.65
CA LEU A 83 -17.91 0.13 19.76
C LEU A 83 -18.86 1.04 20.53
N ILE A 84 -19.62 0.49 21.50
CA ILE A 84 -20.56 1.28 22.30
C ILE A 84 -19.85 2.32 23.19
N ARG A 85 -18.61 2.03 23.62
CA ARG A 85 -17.78 3.01 24.36
C ARG A 85 -17.24 4.11 23.46
N ALA A 86 -16.90 3.79 22.22
CA ALA A 86 -16.40 4.76 21.25
C ALA A 86 -17.47 5.76 20.81
N ILE A 87 -18.74 5.34 20.71
CA ILE A 87 -19.87 6.20 20.31
C ILE A 87 -19.89 7.48 21.14
N ASN A 88 -19.83 8.65 20.46
CA ASN A 88 -19.76 10.02 21.01
C ASN A 88 -18.50 10.28 21.86
N SER A 89 -17.42 9.52 21.69
CA SER A 89 -16.19 9.64 22.50
C SER A 89 -14.94 9.80 21.64
N HIS A 90 -14.68 8.87 20.74
CA HIS A 90 -13.47 8.85 19.93
C HIS A 90 -13.62 8.02 18.66
N ASP A 91 -12.71 8.22 17.71
CA ASP A 91 -12.62 7.45 16.48
C ASP A 91 -12.13 6.03 16.75
N MET A 92 -12.63 5.05 15.96
CA MET A 92 -12.21 3.66 16.02
C MET A 92 -12.02 3.07 14.61
N LEU A 93 -11.04 2.18 14.46
CA LEU A 93 -10.80 1.45 13.22
C LEU A 93 -11.00 -0.05 13.42
N ILE A 94 -11.69 -0.68 12.49
CA ILE A 94 -11.87 -2.15 12.45
C ILE A 94 -11.19 -2.66 11.16
N GLU A 95 -10.03 -3.27 11.32
CA GLU A 95 -9.41 -4.06 10.26
C GLU A 95 -9.82 -5.53 10.44
N LYS A 96 -10.22 -6.17 9.38
CA LYS A 96 -10.86 -7.48 9.49
C LYS A 96 -10.46 -8.44 8.38
N THR A 97 -10.45 -9.72 8.71
CA THR A 97 -10.66 -10.81 7.75
C THR A 97 -12.12 -10.81 7.29
N ARG A 98 -12.38 -11.32 6.12
CA ARG A 98 -13.74 -11.53 5.61
C ARG A 98 -14.56 -12.46 6.49
N ASP A 99 -15.88 -12.22 6.56
CA ASP A 99 -16.84 -13.03 7.32
C ASP A 99 -16.58 -13.10 8.85
N MET A 100 -16.07 -12.00 9.46
CA MET A 100 -15.91 -11.85 10.91
C MET A 100 -17.14 -11.22 11.58
N GLY A 101 -18.17 -10.85 10.82
CA GLY A 101 -19.40 -10.25 11.34
C GLY A 101 -19.29 -8.75 11.67
N ALA A 102 -18.24 -8.04 11.22
CA ALA A 102 -17.98 -6.66 11.62
C ALA A 102 -19.11 -5.68 11.29
N SER A 103 -19.69 -5.72 10.07
CA SER A 103 -20.84 -4.87 9.73
C SER A 103 -22.07 -5.15 10.60
N TRP A 104 -22.32 -6.42 10.95
CA TRP A 104 -23.39 -6.78 11.90
C TRP A 104 -23.12 -6.24 13.32
N MET A 105 -21.86 -6.28 13.77
CA MET A 105 -21.46 -5.73 15.07
C MET A 105 -21.65 -4.21 15.12
N CYS A 106 -21.23 -3.49 14.07
CA CYS A 106 -21.44 -2.04 13.97
C CYS A 106 -22.93 -1.70 14.02
N ILE A 107 -23.76 -2.39 13.22
CA ILE A 107 -25.21 -2.17 13.20
C ILE A 107 -25.85 -2.55 14.53
N ALA A 108 -25.48 -3.67 15.17
CA ALA A 108 -26.02 -4.08 16.45
C ALA A 108 -25.69 -3.09 17.59
N ALA A 109 -24.47 -2.53 17.59
CA ALA A 109 -24.06 -1.50 18.54
C ALA A 109 -24.85 -0.18 18.35
N VAL A 110 -25.02 0.27 17.10
CA VAL A 110 -25.83 1.43 16.75
C VAL A 110 -27.30 1.21 17.15
N MET A 111 -27.85 0.05 16.80
CA MET A 111 -29.26 -0.32 17.12
C MET A 111 -29.53 -0.33 18.63
N HIS A 112 -28.61 -0.89 19.42
CA HIS A 112 -28.78 -0.84 20.89
C HIS A 112 -28.83 0.61 21.40
N CYS A 113 -27.93 1.48 20.90
CA CYS A 113 -27.92 2.89 21.30
C CYS A 113 -29.19 3.62 20.80
N TRP A 114 -29.57 3.42 19.54
CA TRP A 114 -30.78 4.01 18.93
C TRP A 114 -32.07 3.60 19.66
N MET A 115 -32.16 2.34 20.11
CA MET A 115 -33.33 1.84 20.83
C MET A 115 -33.45 2.41 22.24
N PHE A 116 -32.35 2.53 22.97
CA PHE A 116 -32.42 2.72 24.43
C PHE A 116 -31.83 4.05 24.94
N ARG A 117 -31.24 4.88 24.05
CA ARG A 117 -30.69 6.19 24.42
C ARG A 117 -31.45 7.29 23.68
N LYS A 118 -31.60 8.46 24.33
CA LYS A 118 -32.36 9.58 23.79
C LYS A 118 -31.50 10.48 22.89
N ASP A 119 -32.17 11.07 21.89
CA ASP A 119 -31.66 12.18 21.05
C ASP A 119 -30.32 11.90 20.39
N LEU A 120 -30.07 10.65 19.96
CA LEU A 120 -28.86 10.28 19.24
C LEU A 120 -29.07 10.37 17.72
N SER A 121 -28.04 10.79 17.02
CA SER A 121 -28.04 10.88 15.56
C SER A 121 -26.86 10.11 14.97
N PHE A 122 -27.16 9.09 14.18
CA PHE A 122 -26.16 8.27 13.52
C PHE A 122 -26.17 8.49 12.02
N LEU A 123 -25.01 8.38 11.36
CA LEU A 123 -24.89 8.36 9.91
C LEU A 123 -24.19 7.08 9.47
N LEU A 124 -24.82 6.33 8.57
CA LEU A 124 -24.27 5.12 7.97
C LEU A 124 -23.79 5.44 6.56
N GLY A 125 -22.52 5.20 6.28
CA GLY A 125 -21.89 5.46 4.99
C GLY A 125 -21.24 4.23 4.37
N SER A 126 -21.36 4.10 3.05
CA SER A 126 -20.63 3.12 2.25
C SER A 126 -20.37 3.69 0.85
N ARG A 127 -19.49 3.04 0.08
CA ARG A 127 -19.02 3.51 -1.25
C ARG A 127 -20.12 3.78 -2.28
N VAL A 128 -21.23 3.04 -2.20
CA VAL A 128 -22.39 3.23 -3.10
C VAL A 128 -23.70 3.13 -2.33
N GLU A 129 -24.75 3.83 -2.77
CA GLU A 129 -26.03 3.90 -2.10
C GLU A 129 -26.69 2.54 -1.90
N ASN A 130 -26.58 1.60 -2.86
CA ASN A 130 -27.13 0.25 -2.74
C ASN A 130 -26.50 -0.60 -1.61
N TYR A 131 -25.33 -0.22 -1.10
CA TYR A 131 -24.75 -0.83 0.10
C TYR A 131 -25.19 -0.11 1.40
N VAL A 132 -25.70 1.11 1.26
CA VAL A 132 -26.27 1.82 2.39
C VAL A 132 -27.73 1.39 2.59
N ASP A 133 -28.59 1.58 1.57
CA ASP A 133 -30.04 1.29 1.69
C ASP A 133 -30.60 0.68 0.40
N ASP A 134 -30.80 -0.63 0.40
CA ASP A 134 -31.48 -1.40 -0.62
C ASP A 134 -32.30 -2.52 0.05
N PRO A 135 -33.64 -2.45 0.04
CA PRO A 135 -34.50 -3.42 0.70
C PRO A 135 -34.35 -4.87 0.21
N GLY A 136 -33.87 -5.05 -1.04
CA GLY A 136 -33.63 -6.36 -1.65
C GLY A 136 -32.25 -6.93 -1.40
N ASN A 137 -31.34 -6.17 -0.79
CA ASN A 137 -29.92 -6.52 -0.68
C ASN A 137 -29.47 -6.76 0.77
N PRO A 138 -29.27 -8.02 1.21
CA PRO A 138 -28.80 -8.33 2.55
C PRO A 138 -27.41 -7.73 2.91
N LYS A 139 -26.66 -7.26 1.93
CA LYS A 139 -25.39 -6.56 2.16
C LYS A 139 -25.60 -5.13 2.64
N ALA A 140 -26.74 -4.48 2.29
CA ALA A 140 -27.01 -3.11 2.67
C ALA A 140 -27.12 -2.93 4.19
N MET A 141 -26.63 -1.78 4.67
CA MET A 141 -26.62 -1.47 6.11
C MET A 141 -28.03 -1.32 6.66
N PHE A 142 -28.91 -0.59 5.97
CA PHE A 142 -30.31 -0.44 6.37
C PHE A 142 -31.12 -1.73 6.27
N TRP A 143 -30.77 -2.63 5.36
CA TRP A 143 -31.37 -3.95 5.35
C TRP A 143 -31.12 -4.69 6.68
N LYS A 144 -29.89 -4.59 7.22
CA LYS A 144 -29.55 -5.19 8.52
C LYS A 144 -30.27 -4.49 9.68
N VAL A 145 -30.40 -3.15 9.64
CA VAL A 145 -31.20 -2.37 10.59
C VAL A 145 -32.65 -2.84 10.58
N ASP A 146 -33.28 -2.88 9.41
CA ASP A 146 -34.66 -3.37 9.24
C ASP A 146 -34.81 -4.83 9.72
N TYR A 147 -33.85 -5.69 9.38
CA TYR A 147 -33.87 -7.10 9.74
C TYR A 147 -33.78 -7.32 11.24
N LEU A 148 -32.91 -6.61 11.94
CA LEU A 148 -32.83 -6.65 13.41
C LEU A 148 -34.15 -6.21 14.03
N LEU A 149 -34.68 -5.06 13.63
CA LEU A 149 -35.88 -4.47 14.22
C LEU A 149 -37.12 -5.31 13.97
N GLN A 150 -37.33 -5.79 12.75
CA GLN A 150 -38.52 -6.60 12.37
C GLN A 150 -38.56 -7.96 13.04
N ASN A 151 -37.42 -8.51 13.45
CA ASN A 151 -37.33 -9.80 14.11
C ASN A 151 -37.35 -9.70 15.64
N LEU A 152 -37.42 -8.50 16.21
CA LEU A 152 -37.67 -8.33 17.64
C LEU A 152 -39.13 -8.63 17.96
N PRO A 153 -39.45 -9.19 19.15
CA PRO A 153 -40.84 -9.31 19.60
C PRO A 153 -41.47 -7.92 19.75
N ALA A 154 -42.79 -7.83 19.50
CA ALA A 154 -43.50 -6.55 19.47
C ALA A 154 -43.31 -5.72 20.76
N TRP A 155 -43.29 -6.39 21.93
CA TRP A 155 -43.10 -5.74 23.24
C TRP A 155 -41.66 -5.20 23.47
N LEU A 156 -40.68 -5.54 22.60
CA LEU A 156 -39.30 -5.04 22.65
C LEU A 156 -39.04 -4.01 21.57
N GLN A 157 -39.94 -3.83 20.60
CA GLN A 157 -39.83 -2.75 19.61
C GLN A 157 -40.13 -1.40 20.29
N PRO A 158 -39.56 -0.27 19.75
CA PRO A 158 -39.82 1.05 20.32
C PRO A 158 -41.32 1.36 20.39
N ASN A 159 -41.75 1.96 21.48
CA ASN A 159 -43.15 2.32 21.64
C ASN A 159 -43.60 3.35 20.60
N GLY A 160 -44.73 3.11 19.94
CA GLY A 160 -45.24 3.97 18.86
C GLY A 160 -44.54 3.83 17.51
N TYR A 161 -43.58 2.90 17.37
CA TYR A 161 -42.91 2.72 16.08
C TYR A 161 -43.85 2.13 15.03
N ASP A 162 -44.02 2.85 13.93
CA ASP A 162 -44.69 2.39 12.71
C ASP A 162 -43.71 2.51 11.53
N ARG A 163 -43.42 1.38 10.89
CA ARG A 163 -42.50 1.34 9.77
C ARG A 163 -42.89 2.28 8.63
N LYS A 164 -44.16 2.47 8.34
CA LYS A 164 -44.64 3.33 7.26
C LYS A 164 -44.41 4.81 7.54
N GLN A 165 -44.38 5.20 8.80
CA GLN A 165 -44.21 6.59 9.22
C GLN A 165 -42.73 6.92 9.52
N HIS A 166 -42.04 6.02 10.23
CA HIS A 166 -40.73 6.28 10.80
C HIS A 166 -39.57 5.71 9.99
N ARG A 167 -39.83 4.91 8.92
CA ARG A 167 -38.81 4.36 8.04
C ARG A 167 -38.98 4.88 6.60
N ARG A 168 -38.08 5.69 6.16
CA ARG A 168 -37.98 6.22 4.78
C ARG A 168 -36.67 5.76 4.15
N LYS A 169 -36.51 6.01 2.86
CA LYS A 169 -35.23 5.74 2.19
C LYS A 169 -34.13 6.53 2.89
N LEU A 170 -33.04 5.85 3.25
CA LEU A 170 -31.86 6.40 3.94
C LEU A 170 -32.18 7.04 5.31
N HIS A 171 -33.30 6.72 5.93
CA HIS A 171 -33.71 7.31 7.21
C HIS A 171 -34.58 6.38 8.05
N ILE A 172 -34.30 6.31 9.35
CA ILE A 172 -35.17 5.69 10.35
C ILE A 172 -35.16 6.49 11.65
N GLU A 173 -36.33 6.76 12.20
CA GLU A 173 -36.56 7.48 13.45
C GLU A 173 -37.16 6.57 14.52
N ASN A 174 -36.71 6.73 15.74
CA ASN A 174 -37.28 6.11 16.92
C ASN A 174 -38.21 7.10 17.65
N PRO A 175 -39.52 6.95 17.56
CA PRO A 175 -40.47 7.89 18.17
C PRO A 175 -40.42 7.91 19.71
N GLU A 176 -39.91 6.85 20.34
CA GLU A 176 -39.82 6.75 21.81
C GLU A 176 -38.60 7.52 22.34
N THR A 177 -37.48 7.50 21.62
CA THR A 177 -36.21 8.12 22.07
C THR A 177 -35.84 9.40 21.32
N GLY A 178 -36.50 9.70 20.20
CA GLY A 178 -36.10 10.79 19.29
C GLY A 178 -34.79 10.53 18.54
N SER A 179 -34.23 9.33 18.65
CA SER A 179 -32.96 8.98 18.00
C SER A 179 -33.18 8.63 16.54
N VAL A 180 -32.21 9.04 15.67
CA VAL A 180 -32.30 8.83 14.23
C VAL A 180 -31.07 8.08 13.69
N ILE A 181 -31.27 7.33 12.62
CA ILE A 181 -30.19 6.78 11.79
C ILE A 181 -30.45 7.25 10.37
N ASP A 182 -29.48 7.95 9.79
CA ASP A 182 -29.48 8.38 8.40
C ASP A 182 -28.44 7.59 7.60
N GLY A 183 -28.58 7.60 6.30
CA GLY A 183 -27.66 6.93 5.39
C GLY A 183 -27.24 7.84 4.26
N GLU A 184 -25.99 7.68 3.79
CA GLU A 184 -25.46 8.44 2.67
C GLU A 184 -24.36 7.64 1.96
N SER A 185 -24.27 7.76 0.62
CA SER A 185 -23.09 7.24 -0.10
C SER A 185 -21.90 8.17 0.10
N THR A 186 -20.69 7.60 0.20
CA THR A 186 -19.45 8.38 0.40
C THR A 186 -19.05 9.13 -0.87
N ASN A 187 -19.65 10.29 -1.08
CA ASN A 187 -19.35 11.24 -2.15
C ASN A 187 -18.72 12.53 -1.59
N GLU A 188 -18.40 13.50 -2.45
CA GLU A 188 -17.73 14.76 -2.06
C GLU A 188 -18.50 15.60 -1.02
N ASN A 189 -19.80 15.39 -0.90
CA ASN A 189 -20.68 16.13 0.01
C ASN A 189 -21.03 15.34 1.29
N PHE A 190 -20.47 14.12 1.44
CA PHE A 190 -20.76 13.25 2.58
C PHE A 190 -20.64 13.98 3.91
N ALA A 191 -21.70 13.92 4.73
CA ALA A 191 -21.79 14.51 6.07
C ALA A 191 -21.49 16.02 6.15
N ARG A 192 -21.54 16.79 5.05
CA ARG A 192 -21.30 18.24 5.08
C ARG A 192 -22.39 18.97 5.82
N GLY A 193 -22.00 19.74 6.83
CA GLY A 193 -22.92 20.53 7.66
C GLY A 193 -23.65 19.74 8.74
N ASP A 194 -23.42 18.44 8.82
CA ASP A 194 -24.04 17.55 9.81
C ASP A 194 -23.44 17.71 11.22
N ARG A 195 -24.24 17.28 12.22
CA ARG A 195 -23.79 17.04 13.58
C ARG A 195 -24.32 15.68 14.00
N ARG A 196 -23.42 14.73 14.20
CA ARG A 196 -23.76 13.31 14.44
C ARG A 196 -23.14 12.82 15.75
N THR A 197 -23.83 11.92 16.41
CA THR A 197 -23.32 11.20 17.58
C THR A 197 -22.20 10.23 17.16
N ALA A 198 -22.38 9.54 16.05
CA ALA A 198 -21.36 8.72 15.42
C ALA A 198 -21.61 8.56 13.91
N ILE A 199 -20.54 8.36 13.17
CA ILE A 199 -20.55 8.07 11.73
C ILE A 199 -19.87 6.70 11.52
N ILE A 200 -20.58 5.76 10.87
CA ILE A 200 -20.07 4.43 10.52
C ILE A 200 -19.75 4.41 9.04
N LEU A 201 -18.48 4.13 8.70
CA LEU A 201 -17.97 4.05 7.33
C LEU A 201 -17.63 2.59 7.02
N ASP A 202 -18.54 1.89 6.33
CA ASP A 202 -18.36 0.49 5.94
C ASP A 202 -17.62 0.38 4.61
N GLU A 203 -16.71 -0.61 4.48
CA GLU A 203 -15.83 -0.83 3.34
C GLU A 203 -14.97 0.42 2.98
N PHE A 204 -14.47 1.11 4.02
CA PHE A 204 -13.82 2.42 3.84
C PHE A 204 -12.51 2.36 3.04
N ALA A 205 -11.78 1.24 3.04
CA ALA A 205 -10.59 1.08 2.19
C ALA A 205 -10.88 1.17 0.68
N ALA A 206 -12.14 0.87 0.29
CA ALA A 206 -12.60 0.92 -1.11
C ALA A 206 -13.17 2.28 -1.53
N VAL A 207 -13.11 3.30 -0.67
CA VAL A 207 -13.61 4.65 -0.97
C VAL A 207 -12.55 5.44 -1.73
N GLU A 208 -12.82 5.79 -3.00
CA GLU A 208 -11.84 6.42 -3.91
C GLU A 208 -11.28 7.76 -3.39
N ARG A 209 -12.10 8.56 -2.69
CA ARG A 209 -11.72 9.88 -2.16
C ARG A 209 -11.77 9.92 -0.64
N GLY A 210 -11.22 8.88 0.01
CA GLY A 210 -11.27 8.71 1.45
C GLY A 210 -10.75 9.93 2.24
N GLU A 211 -9.71 10.61 1.78
CA GLU A 211 -9.17 11.82 2.39
C GLU A 211 -10.21 12.97 2.46
N MET A 212 -11.02 13.14 1.41
CA MET A 212 -12.08 14.15 1.40
C MET A 212 -13.16 13.83 2.45
N ILE A 213 -13.51 12.55 2.59
CA ILE A 213 -14.45 12.08 3.62
C ILE A 213 -13.87 12.29 5.02
N LEU A 214 -12.59 12.01 5.24
CA LEU A 214 -11.92 12.28 6.52
C LEU A 214 -12.00 13.76 6.91
N ASN A 215 -11.78 14.65 5.96
CA ASN A 215 -11.84 16.10 6.17
C ASN A 215 -13.28 16.57 6.41
N ALA A 216 -14.25 16.10 5.62
CA ALA A 216 -15.66 16.49 5.73
C ALA A 216 -16.31 16.02 7.06
N THR A 217 -15.89 14.86 7.57
CA THR A 217 -16.46 14.26 8.80
C THR A 217 -15.76 14.70 10.08
N ARG A 218 -14.62 15.38 9.99
CA ARG A 218 -13.78 15.74 11.15
C ARG A 218 -14.53 16.57 12.19
N ASP A 219 -15.31 17.55 11.74
CA ASP A 219 -16.04 18.46 12.62
C ASP A 219 -17.51 18.06 12.77
N ALA A 220 -17.97 17.00 12.06
CA ALA A 220 -19.33 16.52 12.10
C ALA A 220 -19.62 15.61 13.31
N THR A 221 -18.60 14.93 13.85
CA THR A 221 -18.75 14.00 14.96
C THR A 221 -17.45 13.82 15.75
N ASN A 222 -17.59 13.41 17.03
CA ASN A 222 -16.46 12.96 17.85
C ASN A 222 -16.15 11.46 17.64
N CYS A 223 -16.96 10.73 16.88
CA CYS A 223 -16.82 9.28 16.72
C CYS A 223 -17.06 8.87 15.27
N ARG A 224 -15.99 8.47 14.60
CA ARG A 224 -16.02 7.81 13.29
C ARG A 224 -15.55 6.37 13.47
N ILE A 225 -16.31 5.44 12.96
CA ILE A 225 -15.99 4.01 12.97
C ILE A 225 -15.68 3.60 11.53
N PHE A 226 -14.40 3.34 11.26
CA PHE A 226 -13.90 2.92 9.96
C PHE A 226 -13.83 1.39 9.93
N ASN A 227 -14.60 0.73 9.08
CA ASN A 227 -14.64 -0.73 8.98
C ASN A 227 -14.27 -1.16 7.55
N SER A 228 -13.24 -1.99 7.41
CA SER A 228 -12.86 -2.56 6.11
C SER A 228 -11.93 -3.77 6.22
N THR A 229 -11.86 -4.59 5.15
CA THR A 229 -10.67 -5.38 4.83
C THR A 229 -9.60 -4.46 4.24
N PRO A 230 -8.29 -4.78 4.34
CA PRO A 230 -7.23 -4.03 3.65
C PRO A 230 -7.44 -3.97 2.14
N GLN A 231 -7.03 -2.87 1.52
CA GLN A 231 -7.03 -2.72 0.06
C GLN A 231 -5.80 -1.92 -0.38
N GLY A 232 -4.62 -2.50 -0.22
CA GLY A 232 -3.36 -1.81 -0.47
C GLY A 232 -3.02 -0.75 0.57
N ILE A 233 -1.94 -0.02 0.31
CA ILE A 233 -1.37 0.98 1.21
C ILE A 233 -1.64 2.44 0.78
N ASN A 234 -2.31 2.65 -0.36
CA ASN A 234 -2.54 3.98 -0.93
C ASN A 234 -4.00 4.42 -0.78
N ASN A 235 -4.48 4.44 0.46
CA ASN A 235 -5.84 4.90 0.77
C ASN A 235 -5.95 5.42 2.21
N ALA A 236 -6.97 6.24 2.45
CA ALA A 236 -7.22 6.87 3.74
C ALA A 236 -7.45 5.88 4.90
N PHE A 237 -7.90 4.66 4.63
CA PHE A 237 -8.07 3.62 5.64
C PHE A 237 -6.71 3.13 6.16
N TYR A 238 -5.75 2.90 5.25
CA TYR A 238 -4.37 2.55 5.63
C TYR A 238 -3.71 3.64 6.48
N ASP A 239 -3.84 4.92 6.05
CA ASP A 239 -3.25 6.04 6.80
C ASP A 239 -3.84 6.13 8.22
N LYS A 240 -5.15 5.88 8.37
CA LYS A 240 -5.78 5.76 9.69
C LYS A 240 -5.28 4.54 10.45
N ALA A 241 -5.09 3.40 9.79
CA ALA A 241 -4.54 2.20 10.43
C ALA A 241 -3.10 2.38 10.93
N GLN A 242 -2.31 3.27 10.32
CA GLN A 242 -0.95 3.63 10.78
C GLN A 242 -0.93 4.74 11.85
N SER A 243 -2.06 5.38 12.11
CA SER A 243 -2.16 6.42 13.13
C SER A 243 -2.38 5.82 14.54
N ASN A 244 -2.36 6.69 15.57
CA ASN A 244 -2.65 6.28 16.95
C ASN A 244 -4.17 6.19 17.23
N ILE A 245 -4.94 5.57 16.33
CA ILE A 245 -6.38 5.32 16.49
C ILE A 245 -6.62 4.04 17.32
N GLU A 246 -7.69 3.98 18.13
CA GLU A 246 -8.09 2.71 18.75
C GLU A 246 -8.47 1.71 17.65
N LYS A 247 -7.83 0.53 17.65
CA LYS A 247 -7.94 -0.46 16.60
C LYS A 247 -8.52 -1.77 17.12
N LEU A 248 -9.46 -2.31 16.36
CA LEU A 248 -9.92 -3.70 16.46
C LEU A 248 -9.37 -4.47 15.26
N SER A 249 -8.48 -5.40 15.52
CA SER A 249 -7.96 -6.32 14.51
C SER A 249 -8.72 -7.65 14.62
N LEU A 250 -9.57 -7.93 13.64
CA LEU A 250 -10.43 -9.11 13.62
C LEU A 250 -9.86 -10.13 12.63
N HIS A 251 -8.72 -10.71 12.98
CA HIS A 251 -8.06 -11.74 12.19
C HIS A 251 -8.80 -13.08 12.30
N TRP A 252 -8.85 -13.89 11.25
CA TRP A 252 -9.55 -15.17 11.24
C TRP A 252 -9.12 -16.13 12.35
N SER A 253 -7.86 -16.05 12.79
CA SER A 253 -7.30 -16.93 13.84
C SER A 253 -7.95 -16.77 15.23
N ILE A 254 -8.70 -15.68 15.46
CA ILE A 254 -9.48 -15.51 16.71
C ILE A 254 -10.91 -16.02 16.60
N HIS A 255 -11.32 -16.49 15.41
CA HIS A 255 -12.68 -16.98 15.18
C HIS A 255 -12.77 -18.47 15.59
N PRO A 256 -13.64 -18.86 16.55
CA PRO A 256 -13.64 -20.21 17.11
C PRO A 256 -13.82 -21.35 16.11
N ILE A 257 -14.49 -21.08 14.97
CA ILE A 257 -14.70 -22.10 13.92
C ILE A 257 -13.56 -22.10 12.90
N LYS A 258 -13.06 -20.92 12.50
CA LYS A 258 -12.01 -20.81 11.48
C LYS A 258 -10.63 -21.23 12.02
N ALA A 259 -10.44 -21.08 13.33
CA ALA A 259 -9.20 -21.42 14.02
C ALA A 259 -9.13 -22.87 14.52
N ILE A 260 -10.12 -23.72 14.24
CA ILE A 260 -10.05 -25.14 14.60
C ILE A 260 -8.84 -25.79 13.89
N GLY A 261 -7.97 -26.46 14.67
CA GLY A 261 -6.72 -27.01 14.17
C GLY A 261 -5.65 -25.96 13.86
N LEU A 262 -5.62 -24.86 14.63
CA LEU A 262 -4.65 -23.77 14.43
C LEU A 262 -3.21 -24.25 14.67
N TYR A 263 -2.29 -23.94 13.74
CA TYR A 263 -0.88 -24.26 13.85
C TYR A 263 0.01 -23.20 13.20
N THR A 264 1.31 -23.29 13.46
CA THR A 264 2.36 -22.50 12.80
C THR A 264 3.66 -23.29 12.81
N THR A 265 4.79 -22.69 12.46
CA THR A 265 6.13 -23.25 12.66
C THR A 265 6.86 -22.54 13.79
N ASP A 266 7.73 -23.28 14.49
CA ASP A 266 8.69 -22.69 15.42
C ASP A 266 9.88 -22.03 14.70
N GLU A 267 10.84 -21.48 15.46
CA GLU A 267 12.03 -20.83 14.92
C GLU A 267 12.95 -21.81 14.14
N GLN A 268 12.82 -23.11 14.38
CA GLN A 268 13.54 -24.17 13.70
C GLN A 268 12.80 -24.72 12.48
N GLY A 269 11.63 -24.17 12.13
CA GLY A 269 10.80 -24.61 11.02
C GLY A 269 9.99 -25.88 11.30
N LYS A 270 9.85 -26.33 12.56
CA LYS A 270 9.05 -27.49 12.94
C LYS A 270 7.62 -27.08 13.24
N LEU A 271 6.69 -28.03 13.02
CA LEU A 271 5.27 -27.84 13.32
C LEU A 271 5.05 -27.51 14.81
N LYS A 272 4.38 -26.38 15.06
CA LYS A 272 3.88 -25.97 16.37
C LYS A 272 2.37 -25.92 16.33
N VAL A 273 1.71 -26.91 16.94
CA VAL A 273 0.25 -26.97 17.07
C VAL A 273 -0.19 -26.00 18.18
N LEU A 274 -1.19 -25.18 17.90
CA LEU A 274 -1.77 -24.20 18.82
C LEU A 274 -3.18 -24.63 19.27
N ASP A 275 -3.89 -25.42 18.40
CA ASP A 275 -5.15 -26.08 18.72
C ASP A 275 -5.11 -27.51 18.17
N GLU A 276 -5.30 -28.50 19.04
CA GLU A 276 -5.18 -29.93 18.69
C GLU A 276 -6.41 -30.50 17.97
N GLY A 277 -7.48 -29.73 17.82
CA GLY A 277 -8.74 -30.21 17.27
C GLY A 277 -8.84 -30.10 15.74
N GLY A 278 -9.62 -31.02 15.12
CA GLY A 278 -10.27 -30.77 13.86
C GLY A 278 -9.44 -30.94 12.57
N TYR A 279 -8.35 -31.68 12.60
CA TYR A 279 -7.62 -32.03 11.36
C TYR A 279 -8.41 -33.08 10.56
N PRO A 280 -8.67 -32.85 9.24
CA PRO A 280 -9.20 -33.89 8.36
C PRO A 280 -8.26 -35.10 8.23
N ASP A 281 -8.83 -36.27 7.94
CA ASP A 281 -8.03 -37.48 7.70
C ASP A 281 -7.04 -37.26 6.55
N GLY A 282 -5.77 -37.56 6.81
CA GLY A 282 -4.70 -37.38 5.82
C GLY A 282 -4.24 -35.93 5.61
N TYR A 283 -4.63 -34.99 6.47
CA TYR A 283 -4.21 -33.60 6.37
C TYR A 283 -2.69 -33.46 6.58
N ILE A 284 -2.03 -32.75 5.66
CA ILE A 284 -0.59 -32.48 5.70
C ILE A 284 -0.37 -31.00 6.00
N PRO A 285 0.19 -30.63 7.17
CA PRO A 285 0.45 -29.24 7.52
C PRO A 285 1.47 -28.59 6.58
N ILE A 286 1.22 -27.33 6.21
CA ILE A 286 2.13 -26.49 5.41
C ILE A 286 3.03 -25.69 6.36
N LEU A 287 4.35 -25.87 6.24
CA LEU A 287 5.35 -25.30 7.15
C LEU A 287 6.03 -24.08 6.52
N ASP A 288 5.35 -22.93 6.50
CA ASP A 288 5.82 -21.68 5.89
C ASP A 288 5.99 -20.51 6.88
N GLY A 289 5.83 -20.77 8.18
CA GLY A 289 5.96 -19.75 9.23
C GLY A 289 4.68 -18.92 9.47
N LYS A 290 3.64 -19.09 8.66
CA LYS A 290 2.35 -18.41 8.86
C LYS A 290 1.50 -19.13 9.90
N LEU A 291 0.50 -18.41 10.46
CA LEU A 291 -0.62 -19.04 11.15
C LEU A 291 -1.49 -19.75 10.13
N ARG A 292 -1.81 -21.02 10.38
CA ARG A 292 -2.61 -21.85 9.48
C ARG A 292 -3.64 -22.68 10.24
N SER A 293 -4.71 -23.08 9.55
CA SER A 293 -5.69 -24.05 9.97
C SER A 293 -6.22 -24.78 8.73
N PRO A 294 -6.86 -25.96 8.85
CA PRO A 294 -7.49 -26.63 7.71
C PRO A 294 -8.50 -25.75 6.97
N TRP A 295 -9.23 -24.88 7.69
CA TRP A 295 -10.12 -23.89 7.08
C TRP A 295 -9.34 -22.87 6.23
N TYR A 296 -8.26 -22.30 6.78
CA TYR A 296 -7.44 -21.32 6.09
C TYR A 296 -6.78 -21.88 4.83
N ASP A 297 -6.26 -23.11 4.91
CA ASP A 297 -5.61 -23.77 3.77
C ASP A 297 -6.60 -24.02 2.63
N ASN A 298 -7.83 -24.47 2.96
CA ASN A 298 -8.89 -24.64 1.97
C ASN A 298 -9.30 -23.30 1.32
N GLU A 299 -9.32 -22.19 2.06
CA GLU A 299 -9.57 -20.88 1.46
C GLU A 299 -8.39 -20.43 0.57
N CYS A 300 -7.14 -20.75 0.95
CA CYS A 300 -5.95 -20.46 0.12
C CYS A 300 -5.96 -21.18 -1.23
N GLU A 301 -6.46 -22.42 -1.28
CA GLU A 301 -6.62 -23.17 -2.54
C GLU A 301 -7.63 -22.53 -3.51
N ARG A 302 -8.57 -21.74 -2.99
CA ARG A 302 -9.68 -21.12 -3.74
C ARG A 302 -9.42 -19.68 -4.12
N GLY A 303 -8.40 -19.04 -3.54
CA GLY A 303 -8.11 -17.60 -3.70
C GLY A 303 -6.78 -17.36 -4.40
N THR A 304 -6.65 -16.19 -5.00
CA THR A 304 -5.37 -15.67 -5.46
C THR A 304 -4.53 -15.17 -4.27
N PRO A 305 -3.19 -15.09 -4.37
CA PRO A 305 -2.36 -14.54 -3.30
C PRO A 305 -2.80 -13.14 -2.84
N GLN A 306 -3.26 -12.30 -3.76
CA GLN A 306 -3.79 -10.97 -3.44
C GLN A 306 -5.09 -11.03 -2.65
N GLU A 307 -6.04 -11.90 -3.06
CA GLU A 307 -7.30 -12.10 -2.32
C GLU A 307 -7.05 -12.66 -0.92
N ILE A 308 -6.10 -13.59 -0.78
CA ILE A 308 -5.70 -14.13 0.52
C ILE A 308 -5.12 -13.03 1.41
N ALA A 309 -4.19 -12.23 0.89
CA ALA A 309 -3.62 -11.10 1.62
C ALA A 309 -4.68 -10.08 2.07
N GLN A 310 -5.64 -9.75 1.19
CA GLN A 310 -6.70 -8.81 1.45
C GLN A 310 -7.79 -9.36 2.39
N GLU A 311 -8.30 -10.54 2.07
CA GLU A 311 -9.53 -11.06 2.66
C GLU A 311 -9.27 -11.95 3.88
N LEU A 312 -8.05 -12.48 4.05
CA LEU A 312 -7.69 -13.38 5.13
C LEU A 312 -6.59 -12.82 6.05
N ASP A 313 -5.45 -12.41 5.51
CA ASP A 313 -4.23 -12.15 6.27
C ASP A 313 -4.17 -10.75 6.90
N ILE A 314 -5.09 -9.83 6.56
CA ILE A 314 -5.02 -8.41 6.91
C ILE A 314 -3.67 -7.81 6.46
N ASP A 315 -3.15 -8.27 5.32
CA ASP A 315 -1.90 -7.80 4.76
C ASP A 315 -2.16 -6.64 3.78
N TYR A 316 -1.89 -5.43 4.23
CA TYR A 316 -2.05 -4.23 3.42
C TYR A 316 -1.14 -4.21 2.19
N LEU A 317 0.09 -4.71 2.32
CA LEU A 317 1.05 -4.73 1.22
C LEU A 317 0.65 -5.77 0.17
N GLY A 318 0.36 -6.99 0.58
CA GLY A 318 -0.05 -8.07 -0.32
C GLY A 318 -1.43 -7.85 -0.97
N SER A 319 -2.29 -7.04 -0.36
CA SER A 319 -3.65 -6.73 -0.85
C SER A 319 -3.70 -5.65 -1.95
N GLY A 320 -2.59 -4.93 -2.20
CA GLY A 320 -2.48 -3.91 -3.24
C GLY A 320 -2.24 -4.47 -4.63
N PHE A 321 -2.51 -3.68 -5.66
CA PHE A 321 -2.05 -3.95 -7.04
C PHE A 321 -0.56 -3.62 -7.15
N GLN A 322 0.29 -4.40 -6.48
CA GLN A 322 1.72 -4.14 -6.45
C GLN A 322 2.37 -4.43 -7.79
N PHE A 323 3.25 -3.52 -8.21
CA PHE A 323 4.02 -3.70 -9.43
C PHE A 323 5.11 -4.77 -9.26
N PHE A 324 5.77 -4.84 -8.10
CA PHE A 324 6.74 -5.88 -7.74
C PHE A 324 6.06 -6.96 -6.90
N ASN A 325 6.41 -8.22 -7.12
CA ASN A 325 5.90 -9.33 -6.31
C ASN A 325 6.46 -9.23 -4.87
N ALA A 326 5.57 -8.96 -3.90
CA ALA A 326 5.96 -8.71 -2.52
C ALA A 326 6.70 -9.90 -1.86
N ASP A 327 6.25 -11.12 -2.12
CA ASP A 327 6.86 -12.31 -1.52
C ASP A 327 8.26 -12.57 -2.07
N LEU A 328 8.44 -12.43 -3.38
CA LEU A 328 9.76 -12.53 -4.01
C LEU A 328 10.71 -11.40 -3.55
N VAL A 329 10.21 -10.17 -3.41
CA VAL A 329 11.04 -9.08 -2.87
C VAL A 329 11.47 -9.36 -1.43
N ARG A 330 10.56 -9.84 -0.57
CA ARG A 330 10.89 -10.23 0.81
C ARG A 330 11.91 -11.38 0.85
N GLU A 331 11.80 -12.34 -0.06
CA GLU A 331 12.80 -13.41 -0.23
C GLU A 331 14.17 -12.82 -0.62
N ARG A 332 14.22 -11.92 -1.63
CA ARG A 332 15.47 -11.25 -2.04
C ARG A 332 16.07 -10.39 -0.92
N ILE A 333 15.25 -9.76 -0.08
CA ILE A 333 15.75 -9.06 1.12
C ILE A 333 16.49 -10.04 2.04
N ARG A 334 15.92 -11.21 2.33
CA ARG A 334 16.57 -12.23 3.18
C ARG A 334 17.86 -12.78 2.56
N GLU A 335 17.87 -13.01 1.25
CA GLU A 335 19.00 -13.59 0.53
C GLU A 335 20.13 -12.61 0.27
N HIS A 336 19.82 -11.40 -0.15
CA HIS A 336 20.79 -10.47 -0.76
C HIS A 336 21.09 -9.24 0.07
N ALA A 337 20.12 -8.73 0.87
CA ALA A 337 20.35 -7.53 1.64
C ALA A 337 21.42 -7.76 2.72
N ARG A 338 22.38 -6.84 2.79
CA ARG A 338 23.47 -6.86 3.77
C ARG A 338 23.75 -5.44 4.26
N PRO A 339 24.21 -5.25 5.48
CA PRO A 339 24.75 -3.95 5.88
C PRO A 339 25.84 -3.49 4.92
N PRO A 340 25.98 -2.18 4.65
CA PRO A 340 27.11 -1.67 3.89
C PRO A 340 28.42 -2.02 4.59
N MET A 341 29.45 -2.32 3.82
CA MET A 341 30.80 -2.59 4.34
C MET A 341 31.44 -1.31 4.84
N LEU A 342 31.20 -0.19 4.15
CA LEU A 342 31.71 1.13 4.51
C LEU A 342 30.58 2.16 4.37
N VAL A 343 30.55 3.13 5.28
CA VAL A 343 29.66 4.30 5.25
C VAL A 343 30.52 5.54 5.40
N GLY A 344 30.32 6.54 4.56
CA GLY A 344 31.12 7.75 4.63
C GLY A 344 30.75 8.81 3.59
N ASP A 345 31.69 9.67 3.33
CA ASP A 345 31.63 10.73 2.36
C ASP A 345 32.82 10.65 1.39
N LEU A 346 32.58 10.95 0.12
CA LEU A 346 33.67 11.07 -0.85
C LEU A 346 34.14 12.52 -0.88
N GLU A 347 35.40 12.74 -0.54
CA GLU A 347 36.06 14.03 -0.64
C GLU A 347 36.52 14.25 -2.10
N TYR A 348 36.30 15.44 -2.61
CA TYR A 348 36.66 15.82 -3.97
C TYR A 348 37.07 17.28 -4.03
N ASP A 349 37.86 17.62 -5.05
CA ASP A 349 38.30 18.98 -5.31
C ASP A 349 37.13 19.87 -5.73
N ASP A 350 36.99 21.02 -5.07
CA ASP A 350 35.84 21.91 -5.27
C ASP A 350 35.83 22.64 -6.63
N GLU A 351 36.95 22.80 -7.28
CA GLU A 351 37.03 23.46 -8.60
C GLU A 351 36.80 22.44 -9.73
N THR A 352 37.49 21.31 -9.66
CA THR A 352 37.54 20.32 -10.76
C THR A 352 36.49 19.22 -10.60
N GLY A 353 36.02 18.94 -9.35
CA GLY A 353 35.16 17.80 -9.05
C GLY A 353 35.90 16.45 -9.00
N GLU A 354 37.24 16.43 -9.18
CA GLU A 354 38.01 15.17 -9.15
C GLU A 354 38.03 14.56 -7.74
N PRO A 355 37.86 13.23 -7.59
CA PRO A 355 37.83 12.57 -6.30
C PRO A 355 39.22 12.57 -5.64
N ILE A 356 39.26 12.95 -4.37
CA ILE A 356 40.46 12.92 -3.53
C ILE A 356 40.53 11.58 -2.77
N GLY A 357 39.46 11.18 -2.08
CA GLY A 357 39.42 9.94 -1.33
C GLY A 357 38.12 9.72 -0.57
N PHE A 358 37.92 8.49 -0.14
CA PHE A 358 36.77 8.14 0.71
C PHE A 358 37.14 8.31 2.17
N ARG A 359 36.29 9.03 2.91
CA ARG A 359 36.43 9.21 4.35
C ARG A 359 35.28 8.52 5.07
N GLU A 360 35.60 7.59 5.96
CA GLU A 360 34.59 6.92 6.80
C GLU A 360 33.90 7.92 7.71
N ASN A 361 32.56 7.88 7.69
CA ASN A 361 31.68 8.69 8.53
C ASN A 361 30.37 7.92 8.72
N PRO A 362 30.02 7.51 9.95
CA PRO A 362 28.77 6.76 10.21
C PRO A 362 27.50 7.50 9.77
N GLU A 363 27.53 8.84 9.75
CA GLU A 363 26.43 9.70 9.29
C GLU A 363 26.56 10.09 7.80
N GLY A 364 27.52 9.50 7.08
CA GLY A 364 27.78 9.80 5.69
C GLY A 364 26.67 9.34 4.73
N ASN A 365 26.53 10.02 3.61
CA ASN A 365 25.49 9.74 2.62
C ASN A 365 25.86 8.66 1.60
N LEU A 366 27.13 8.26 1.54
CA LEU A 366 27.65 7.26 0.60
C LEU A 366 27.88 5.92 1.31
N LYS A 367 27.19 4.89 0.85
CA LYS A 367 27.26 3.52 1.35
C LYS A 367 27.91 2.63 0.30
N LEU A 368 28.91 1.83 0.71
CA LEU A 368 29.64 0.93 -0.17
C LEU A 368 29.45 -0.53 0.24
N TRP A 369 29.24 -1.40 -0.74
CA TRP A 369 29.21 -2.87 -0.60
C TRP A 369 30.41 -3.51 -1.32
N CYS A 370 31.51 -2.78 -1.45
CA CYS A 370 32.79 -3.28 -1.90
C CYS A 370 33.88 -2.84 -0.92
N LEU A 371 34.98 -3.60 -0.88
CA LEU A 371 36.18 -3.20 -0.16
C LEU A 371 36.99 -2.24 -1.00
N LEU A 372 37.66 -1.32 -0.34
CA LEU A 372 38.66 -0.47 -0.95
C LEU A 372 40.05 -1.12 -0.80
N ASP A 373 40.92 -0.91 -1.78
CA ASP A 373 42.30 -1.39 -1.71
C ASP A 373 43.15 -0.62 -0.69
N GLY A 374 44.43 -0.97 -0.55
CA GLY A 374 45.34 -0.29 0.36
C GLY A 374 45.63 1.19 0.05
N ALA A 375 45.21 1.65 -1.14
CA ALA A 375 45.27 3.06 -1.56
C ALA A 375 43.89 3.75 -1.44
N GLY A 376 42.90 3.10 -0.82
CA GLY A 376 41.55 3.62 -0.65
C GLY A 376 40.71 3.67 -1.92
N LYS A 377 41.04 2.86 -2.93
CA LYS A 377 40.33 2.83 -4.22
C LYS A 377 39.43 1.60 -4.36
N PRO A 378 38.26 1.71 -5.04
CA PRO A 378 37.40 0.57 -5.33
C PRO A 378 38.03 -0.34 -6.41
N PRO A 379 37.53 -1.57 -6.62
CA PRO A 379 37.99 -2.47 -7.70
C PRO A 379 37.84 -1.79 -9.08
N LEU A 380 38.93 -1.43 -9.71
CA LEU A 380 38.96 -0.71 -11.01
C LEU A 380 39.02 -1.65 -12.23
N ASP A 381 39.20 -2.93 -12.02
CA ASP A 381 39.10 -3.99 -13.03
C ASP A 381 37.64 -4.34 -13.40
N HIS A 382 36.70 -3.87 -12.61
CA HIS A 382 35.26 -4.00 -12.85
C HIS A 382 34.71 -2.82 -13.67
N LYS A 383 33.60 -3.06 -14.38
CA LYS A 383 32.84 -2.02 -15.09
C LYS A 383 31.52 -1.77 -14.38
N TYR A 384 31.25 -0.50 -14.13
CA TYR A 384 30.08 -0.10 -13.37
C TYR A 384 29.04 0.62 -14.21
N SER A 385 27.79 0.43 -13.84
CA SER A 385 26.65 1.21 -14.32
C SER A 385 26.01 1.95 -13.14
N ALA A 386 25.68 3.21 -13.33
CA ALA A 386 25.03 4.04 -12.33
C ALA A 386 23.68 4.55 -12.82
N GLY A 387 22.75 4.75 -11.90
CA GLY A 387 21.47 5.41 -12.15
C GLY A 387 21.26 6.55 -11.15
N ALA A 388 20.75 7.67 -11.63
CA ALA A 388 20.45 8.82 -10.79
C ALA A 388 18.98 9.21 -10.90
N ASP A 389 18.32 9.29 -9.74
CA ASP A 389 17.02 9.95 -9.54
C ASP A 389 17.25 11.28 -8.85
N VAL A 390 16.77 12.38 -9.44
CA VAL A 390 17.16 13.75 -9.07
C VAL A 390 15.99 14.52 -8.49
N SER A 391 16.08 14.88 -7.22
CA SER A 391 15.11 15.74 -6.54
C SER A 391 15.48 17.23 -6.62
N ALA A 392 14.56 18.09 -6.22
CA ALA A 392 14.81 19.55 -6.14
C ALA A 392 15.70 19.97 -4.93
N GLY A 393 16.02 19.05 -4.03
CA GLY A 393 16.84 19.33 -2.84
C GLY A 393 16.12 20.14 -1.76
N THR A 394 14.80 19.99 -1.64
CA THR A 394 13.96 20.71 -0.66
C THR A 394 13.65 19.91 0.60
N GLY A 395 14.21 18.70 0.73
CA GLY A 395 13.92 17.78 1.83
C GLY A 395 12.63 16.97 1.66
N ALA A 396 11.93 17.11 0.51
CA ALA A 396 10.70 16.36 0.25
C ALA A 396 10.99 14.91 -0.18
N SER A 397 11.97 14.72 -1.08
CA SER A 397 12.43 13.41 -1.56
C SER A 397 13.96 13.41 -1.76
N ASN A 398 14.55 12.23 -1.87
CA ASN A 398 15.99 12.11 -2.05
C ASN A 398 16.43 12.41 -3.49
N SER A 399 17.63 13.00 -3.62
CA SER A 399 18.47 12.76 -4.81
C SER A 399 19.26 11.49 -4.55
N ALA A 400 19.07 10.46 -5.36
CA ALA A 400 19.69 9.15 -5.20
C ALA A 400 20.60 8.79 -6.39
N LEU A 401 21.81 8.27 -6.09
CA LEU A 401 22.74 7.72 -7.08
C LEU A 401 23.10 6.30 -6.66
N CYS A 402 22.70 5.32 -7.45
CA CYS A 402 22.96 3.90 -7.21
C CYS A 402 23.91 3.35 -8.27
N GLY A 403 24.86 2.50 -7.85
CA GLY A 403 25.81 1.90 -8.75
C GLY A 403 25.87 0.39 -8.68
N TRP A 404 25.99 -0.24 -9.85
CA TRP A 404 25.95 -1.68 -10.05
C TRP A 404 27.17 -2.16 -10.82
N ASP A 405 27.75 -3.24 -10.37
CA ASP A 405 28.80 -3.95 -11.11
C ASP A 405 28.18 -4.74 -12.27
N ARG A 406 28.63 -4.49 -13.47
CA ARG A 406 28.11 -5.12 -14.71
C ARG A 406 28.50 -6.58 -14.86
N SER A 407 29.52 -7.06 -14.16
CA SER A 407 30.00 -8.44 -14.23
C SER A 407 29.31 -9.35 -13.23
N THR A 408 29.11 -8.86 -12.00
CA THR A 408 28.49 -9.62 -10.92
C THR A 408 26.99 -9.37 -10.80
N LEU A 409 26.46 -8.35 -11.47
CA LEU A 409 25.07 -7.90 -11.38
C LEU A 409 24.65 -7.54 -9.95
N ALA A 410 25.61 -7.10 -9.13
CA ALA A 410 25.43 -6.72 -7.74
C ALA A 410 25.53 -5.21 -7.55
N LYS A 411 24.68 -4.68 -6.67
CA LYS A 411 24.76 -3.28 -6.22
C LYS A 411 26.04 -3.07 -5.42
N THR A 412 26.81 -2.05 -5.79
CA THR A 412 28.13 -1.75 -5.22
C THR A 412 28.13 -0.51 -4.36
N TRP A 413 27.34 0.53 -4.70
CA TRP A 413 27.18 1.74 -3.89
C TRP A 413 25.80 2.34 -3.97
N GLU A 414 25.49 3.14 -2.95
CA GLU A 414 24.28 3.96 -2.86
C GLU A 414 24.62 5.30 -2.19
N TYR A 415 24.25 6.38 -2.84
CA TYR A 415 24.25 7.72 -2.27
C TYR A 415 22.82 8.23 -2.23
N ALA A 416 22.38 8.84 -1.11
CA ALA A 416 21.05 9.43 -0.99
C ALA A 416 21.10 10.67 -0.09
N ASN A 417 20.58 11.80 -0.58
CA ASN A 417 20.52 13.04 0.19
C ASN A 417 19.30 13.89 -0.25
N PRO A 418 18.36 14.23 0.67
CA PRO A 418 17.17 14.97 0.33
C PRO A 418 17.37 16.50 0.22
N PHE A 419 18.51 17.03 0.67
CA PHE A 419 18.78 18.47 0.73
C PHE A 419 19.76 18.96 -0.33
N ILE A 420 20.36 18.07 -1.09
CA ILE A 420 21.33 18.43 -2.13
C ILE A 420 20.63 18.97 -3.38
N ARG A 421 21.01 20.17 -3.84
CA ARG A 421 20.49 20.76 -5.07
C ARG A 421 21.03 20.06 -6.33
N PRO A 422 20.31 20.09 -7.47
CA PRO A 422 20.68 19.34 -8.68
C PRO A 422 22.11 19.60 -9.18
N GLU A 423 22.58 20.85 -9.16
CA GLU A 423 23.95 21.20 -9.62
C GLU A 423 25.02 20.66 -8.67
N ALA A 424 24.80 20.75 -7.35
CA ALA A 424 25.70 20.20 -6.34
C ALA A 424 25.69 18.65 -6.40
N PHE A 425 24.51 18.06 -6.64
CA PHE A 425 24.36 16.62 -6.82
C PHE A 425 25.12 16.14 -8.08
N ALA A 426 25.09 16.90 -9.18
CA ALA A 426 25.85 16.57 -10.38
C ALA A 426 27.36 16.53 -10.10
N LYS A 427 27.88 17.47 -9.30
CA LYS A 427 29.28 17.52 -8.91
C LYS A 427 29.66 16.34 -8.01
N GLN A 428 28.84 16.05 -6.99
CA GLN A 428 29.00 14.88 -6.12
C GLN A 428 28.96 13.58 -6.93
N SER A 429 28.01 13.49 -7.87
CA SER A 429 27.87 12.33 -8.76
C SER A 429 29.09 12.18 -9.68
N TYR A 430 29.60 13.28 -10.25
CA TYR A 430 30.83 13.27 -11.06
C TYR A 430 31.99 12.66 -10.28
N ALA A 431 32.19 13.10 -9.03
CA ALA A 431 33.27 12.58 -8.20
C ALA A 431 33.09 11.08 -7.92
N ILE A 432 31.87 10.63 -7.56
CA ILE A 432 31.60 9.21 -7.31
C ILE A 432 31.80 8.36 -8.57
N LEU A 433 31.30 8.82 -9.71
CA LEU A 433 31.45 8.12 -10.98
C LEU A 433 32.91 7.98 -11.40
N LYS A 434 33.74 9.04 -11.20
CA LYS A 434 35.19 9.01 -11.43
C LYS A 434 35.91 8.08 -10.46
N PHE A 435 35.52 8.11 -9.17
CA PHE A 435 36.08 7.22 -8.16
C PHE A 435 35.88 5.73 -8.54
N PHE A 436 34.75 5.38 -9.15
CA PHE A 436 34.46 4.05 -9.70
C PHE A 436 34.90 3.88 -11.17
N GLY A 437 36.03 4.47 -11.54
CA GLY A 437 36.68 4.23 -12.84
C GLY A 437 35.91 4.79 -14.04
N GLY A 438 35.08 5.82 -13.87
CA GLY A 438 34.27 6.40 -14.93
C GLY A 438 33.03 5.58 -15.27
N ALA A 439 32.22 5.25 -14.28
CA ALA A 439 30.99 4.44 -14.43
C ALA A 439 30.02 5.01 -15.46
N PHE A 440 29.36 4.14 -16.23
CA PHE A 440 28.31 4.55 -17.17
C PHE A 440 27.07 5.02 -16.42
N ILE A 441 26.53 6.22 -16.72
CA ILE A 441 25.38 6.78 -15.99
C ILE A 441 24.14 6.95 -16.85
N VAL A 442 22.97 6.61 -16.25
CA VAL A 442 21.61 6.82 -16.77
C VAL A 442 20.83 7.67 -15.77
N TRP A 443 20.15 8.72 -16.23
CA TRP A 443 19.28 9.55 -15.39
C TRP A 443 18.03 10.02 -16.13
N GLU A 444 17.01 10.48 -15.38
CA GLU A 444 15.85 11.13 -15.98
C GLU A 444 16.20 12.56 -16.41
N SER A 445 15.95 12.92 -17.68
CA SER A 445 16.31 14.23 -18.25
C SER A 445 15.22 15.30 -18.08
N GLY A 446 14.11 15.00 -17.38
CA GLY A 446 13.02 15.93 -17.07
C GLY A 446 13.27 16.72 -15.78
N GLY A 447 12.53 17.81 -15.55
CA GLY A 447 12.55 18.54 -14.28
C GLY A 447 13.95 18.86 -13.74
N PRO A 448 14.23 18.52 -12.45
CA PRO A 448 15.55 18.74 -11.83
C PRO A 448 16.68 17.98 -12.53
N GLY A 449 16.39 16.83 -13.16
CA GLY A 449 17.39 16.04 -13.89
C GLY A 449 17.98 16.75 -15.10
N ARG A 450 17.30 17.76 -15.65
CA ARG A 450 17.86 18.61 -16.73
C ARG A 450 19.02 19.45 -16.20
N GLN A 451 18.87 20.09 -15.04
CA GLN A 451 19.94 20.91 -14.42
C GLN A 451 21.11 20.02 -14.01
N PHE A 452 20.82 18.86 -13.42
CA PHE A 452 21.82 17.83 -13.10
C PHE A 452 22.62 17.42 -14.36
N GLY A 453 21.92 17.02 -15.43
CA GLY A 453 22.56 16.56 -16.67
C GLY A 453 23.40 17.66 -17.33
N SER A 454 22.89 18.90 -17.42
CA SER A 454 23.67 20.05 -17.95
C SER A 454 24.96 20.24 -17.17
N ARG A 455 24.88 20.28 -15.84
CA ARG A 455 26.06 20.47 -14.99
C ARG A 455 27.06 19.31 -15.10
N LEU A 456 26.58 18.06 -15.20
CA LEU A 456 27.43 16.88 -15.36
C LEU A 456 28.22 16.94 -16.69
N MET A 457 27.54 17.36 -17.76
CA MET A 457 28.17 17.56 -19.07
C MET A 457 29.16 18.73 -19.07
N ASP A 458 28.86 19.84 -18.38
CA ASP A 458 29.77 20.99 -18.22
C ASP A 458 31.05 20.60 -17.48
N LEU A 459 31.00 19.64 -16.57
CA LEU A 459 32.16 19.04 -15.91
C LEU A 459 32.96 18.09 -16.83
N GLY A 460 32.51 17.89 -18.05
CA GLY A 460 33.20 17.06 -19.06
C GLY A 460 32.94 15.54 -18.91
N TYR A 461 31.88 15.11 -18.21
CA TYR A 461 31.61 13.69 -18.10
C TYR A 461 31.00 13.13 -19.39
N ALA A 462 31.69 12.19 -20.03
CA ALA A 462 31.35 11.68 -21.37
C ALA A 462 30.68 10.29 -21.37
N ASN A 463 30.79 9.50 -20.26
CA ASN A 463 30.28 8.14 -20.22
C ASN A 463 28.81 8.12 -19.78
N VAL A 464 27.93 8.68 -20.60
CA VAL A 464 26.52 8.92 -20.31
C VAL A 464 25.59 8.19 -21.29
N TYR A 465 24.37 7.88 -20.85
CA TYR A 465 23.32 7.37 -21.72
C TYR A 465 22.85 8.45 -22.70
N LEU A 466 22.85 8.12 -23.99
CA LEU A 466 22.29 8.95 -25.06
C LEU A 466 21.02 8.31 -25.62
N ARG A 467 20.00 9.11 -25.86
CA ARG A 467 18.70 8.62 -26.40
C ARG A 467 18.87 8.01 -27.77
N THR A 468 18.12 6.94 -28.03
CA THR A 468 17.92 6.40 -29.38
C THR A 468 16.63 6.95 -29.96
N ARG A 469 16.62 7.45 -31.18
CA ARG A 469 15.37 7.79 -31.89
C ARG A 469 14.73 6.48 -32.35
N GLU A 470 13.60 6.11 -31.79
CA GLU A 470 12.84 4.87 -32.12
C GLU A 470 12.18 4.90 -33.50
N GLU A 471 12.03 6.09 -34.13
CA GLU A 471 11.24 6.27 -35.37
C GLU A 471 12.03 6.12 -36.68
N ALA A 472 13.30 5.82 -36.66
CA ALA A 472 14.07 5.62 -37.87
C ALA A 472 14.45 4.16 -38.06
N ILE A 473 14.25 3.62 -39.25
CA ILE A 473 14.75 2.30 -39.71
C ILE A 473 16.26 2.14 -39.44
N SER A 474 17.01 3.24 -39.35
CA SER A 474 18.33 3.30 -38.76
C SER A 474 18.23 3.86 -37.34
N LYS A 475 18.49 3.07 -36.32
CA LYS A 475 18.60 3.48 -34.90
C LYS A 475 19.75 4.49 -34.73
N LYS A 476 19.55 5.73 -35.18
CA LYS A 476 20.50 6.81 -34.93
C LYS A 476 20.41 7.24 -33.46
N VAL A 477 21.54 7.16 -32.76
CA VAL A 477 21.71 7.70 -31.42
C VAL A 477 21.50 9.23 -31.49
N SER A 478 20.66 9.76 -30.62
CA SER A 478 20.46 11.20 -30.47
C SER A 478 21.62 11.76 -29.62
N ASP A 479 22.03 13.01 -29.89
CA ASP A 479 23.00 13.71 -29.04
C ASP A 479 22.42 14.20 -27.70
N VAL A 480 21.17 13.86 -27.38
CA VAL A 480 20.50 14.29 -26.15
C VAL A 480 20.76 13.30 -25.01
N PRO A 481 21.45 13.70 -23.94
CA PRO A 481 21.75 12.81 -22.83
C PRO A 481 20.53 12.61 -21.91
N GLY A 482 20.53 11.47 -21.21
CA GLY A 482 19.50 11.08 -20.24
C GLY A 482 18.22 10.52 -20.88
N VAL A 483 17.34 9.95 -20.05
CA VAL A 483 16.09 9.29 -20.44
C VAL A 483 14.93 10.30 -20.41
N ALA A 484 14.12 10.36 -21.47
CA ALA A 484 12.82 11.05 -21.41
C ALA A 484 11.80 10.12 -20.74
N MET A 485 11.41 10.46 -19.51
CA MET A 485 10.54 9.61 -18.69
C MET A 485 9.08 9.83 -19.09
N THR A 486 8.56 9.03 -20.04
CA THR A 486 7.11 8.87 -20.25
C THR A 486 6.56 7.77 -19.34
N LYS A 487 5.24 7.63 -19.26
CA LYS A 487 4.61 6.55 -18.49
C LYS A 487 5.06 5.18 -18.97
N GLU A 488 5.14 4.98 -20.27
CA GLU A 488 5.55 3.74 -20.93
C GLU A 488 7.02 3.44 -20.66
N VAL A 489 7.89 4.42 -20.78
CA VAL A 489 9.35 4.28 -20.51
C VAL A 489 9.57 3.96 -19.04
N LYS A 490 8.85 4.61 -18.12
CA LYS A 490 8.91 4.31 -16.69
C LYS A 490 8.52 2.86 -16.41
N ALA A 491 7.40 2.41 -16.97
CA ALA A 491 6.92 1.04 -16.83
C ALA A 491 7.91 0.02 -17.40
N GLN A 492 8.55 0.31 -18.55
CA GLN A 492 9.58 -0.55 -19.15
C GLN A 492 10.83 -0.66 -18.27
N ILE A 493 11.34 0.46 -17.76
CA ILE A 493 12.55 0.50 -16.91
C ILE A 493 12.31 -0.25 -15.60
N LEU A 494 11.21 0.05 -14.90
CA LEU A 494 10.82 -0.65 -13.68
C LEU A 494 10.50 -2.12 -13.95
N GLY A 495 9.88 -2.46 -15.09
CA GLY A 495 9.57 -3.83 -15.51
C GLY A 495 10.82 -4.67 -15.77
N ALA A 496 11.85 -4.10 -16.39
CA ALA A 496 13.12 -4.77 -16.58
C ALA A 496 13.82 -5.04 -15.24
N TYR A 497 13.78 -4.08 -14.32
CA TYR A 497 14.33 -4.24 -12.97
C TYR A 497 13.54 -5.26 -12.14
N ARG A 498 12.20 -5.21 -12.19
CA ARG A 498 11.33 -6.23 -11.59
C ARG A 498 11.71 -7.63 -12.05
N THR A 499 11.83 -7.85 -13.36
CA THR A 499 12.24 -9.13 -13.93
C THR A 499 13.62 -9.57 -13.42
N GLY A 500 14.56 -8.65 -13.25
CA GLY A 500 15.87 -8.93 -12.67
C GLY A 500 15.80 -9.41 -11.23
N ILE A 501 14.97 -8.75 -10.40
CA ILE A 501 14.72 -9.14 -8.99
C ILE A 501 14.03 -10.50 -8.92
N GLU A 502 12.94 -10.70 -9.66
CA GLU A 502 12.15 -11.92 -9.66
C GLU A 502 12.99 -13.15 -10.05
N LYS A 503 13.84 -13.02 -11.06
CA LYS A 503 14.76 -14.08 -11.51
C LYS A 503 16.00 -14.24 -10.61
N GLY A 504 16.17 -13.42 -9.58
CA GLY A 504 17.35 -13.43 -8.72
C GLY A 504 18.64 -12.97 -9.41
N ALA A 505 18.55 -12.39 -10.60
CA ALA A 505 19.70 -11.89 -11.35
C ALA A 505 20.18 -10.52 -10.80
N ALA A 506 19.26 -9.68 -10.32
CA ALA A 506 19.58 -8.40 -9.73
C ALA A 506 19.89 -8.57 -8.23
N ILE A 507 21.16 -8.54 -7.87
CA ILE A 507 21.63 -8.72 -6.49
C ILE A 507 21.67 -7.35 -5.80
N ASN A 508 20.52 -6.87 -5.29
CA ASN A 508 20.48 -5.63 -4.55
C ASN A 508 20.87 -5.85 -3.08
N ARG A 509 21.89 -5.12 -2.61
CA ARG A 509 22.42 -5.22 -1.24
C ARG A 509 21.70 -4.27 -0.27
N SER A 510 21.02 -3.24 -0.76
CA SER A 510 20.31 -2.26 0.07
C SER A 510 18.92 -2.76 0.47
N LYS A 511 18.72 -3.04 1.75
CA LYS A 511 17.41 -3.37 2.30
C LYS A 511 16.39 -2.25 2.03
N VAL A 512 16.79 -0.99 2.25
CA VAL A 512 15.92 0.19 2.07
C VAL A 512 15.46 0.31 0.61
N ALA A 513 16.36 0.15 -0.35
CA ALA A 513 16.01 0.21 -1.77
C ALA A 513 15.07 -0.93 -2.20
N LEU A 514 15.23 -2.14 -1.65
CA LEU A 514 14.30 -3.24 -1.89
C LEU A 514 12.94 -3.00 -1.23
N GLU A 515 12.89 -2.43 -0.03
CA GLU A 515 11.65 -2.05 0.63
C GLU A 515 10.89 -0.97 -0.15
N GLU A 516 11.59 0.00 -0.75
CA GLU A 516 10.99 0.99 -1.65
C GLU A 516 10.29 0.36 -2.86
N THR A 517 10.78 -0.77 -3.39
CA THR A 517 10.10 -1.46 -4.50
C THR A 517 8.71 -1.97 -4.12
N LEU A 518 8.47 -2.30 -2.84
CA LEU A 518 7.18 -2.77 -2.35
C LEU A 518 6.08 -1.70 -2.40
N GLU A 519 6.45 -0.45 -2.53
CA GLU A 519 5.53 0.68 -2.59
C GLU A 519 5.12 1.07 -4.02
N TYR A 520 5.68 0.42 -5.07
CA TYR A 520 5.24 0.62 -6.45
C TYR A 520 3.98 -0.18 -6.76
N ILE A 521 2.95 0.50 -7.26
CA ILE A 521 1.64 -0.07 -7.58
C ILE A 521 1.24 0.21 -9.02
N PHE A 522 0.35 -0.62 -9.58
CA PHE A 522 -0.36 -0.29 -10.80
C PHE A 522 -1.42 0.78 -10.48
N GLY A 523 -1.30 1.94 -11.11
CA GLY A 523 -2.30 3.01 -11.06
C GLY A 523 -3.30 2.90 -12.20
N ALA A 524 -4.15 3.94 -12.34
CA ALA A 524 -5.11 4.03 -13.44
C ALA A 524 -4.39 3.96 -14.81
N ASN A 525 -4.99 3.26 -15.78
CA ASN A 525 -4.48 3.07 -17.15
C ASN A 525 -3.09 2.38 -17.18
N ASP A 526 -2.89 1.35 -16.37
CA ASP A 526 -1.65 0.55 -16.30
C ASP A 526 -0.37 1.38 -16.03
N SER A 527 -0.53 2.59 -15.50
CA SER A 527 0.61 3.41 -15.10
C SER A 527 1.27 2.83 -13.84
N VAL A 528 2.60 2.86 -13.78
CA VAL A 528 3.33 2.47 -12.56
C VAL A 528 3.61 3.72 -11.72
N VAL A 529 3.01 3.75 -10.53
CA VAL A 529 3.13 4.87 -9.59
C VAL A 529 3.67 4.38 -8.24
N HIS A 530 4.37 5.25 -7.53
CA HIS A 530 4.78 4.98 -6.16
C HIS A 530 3.66 5.41 -5.21
N SER A 531 3.31 4.58 -4.24
CA SER A 531 2.37 4.96 -3.20
C SER A 531 3.05 6.03 -2.34
N ARG A 532 2.39 7.17 -2.12
CA ARG A 532 2.93 8.30 -1.33
C ARG A 532 2.87 8.04 0.18
N ALA A 533 3.04 6.80 0.60
CA ALA A 533 3.07 6.48 2.02
C ALA A 533 4.31 7.14 2.66
N SER A 534 4.10 7.94 3.70
CA SER A 534 5.18 8.51 4.48
C SER A 534 5.91 7.38 5.21
N SER A 535 7.07 6.98 4.74
CA SER A 535 7.94 6.08 5.47
C SER A 535 8.49 6.80 6.70
N LYS A 536 8.06 6.40 7.90
CA LYS A 536 8.63 6.87 9.18
C LYS A 536 10.08 6.40 9.40
N SER A 537 10.63 5.63 8.48
CA SER A 537 11.92 4.93 8.63
C SER A 537 12.96 5.26 7.56
N ASP A 538 12.81 6.35 6.79
CA ASP A 538 13.87 6.75 5.84
C ASP A 538 15.07 7.31 6.62
N PRO A 539 16.22 6.62 6.62
CA PRO A 539 17.41 7.05 7.38
C PRO A 539 18.03 8.35 6.86
N SER A 540 17.63 8.83 5.65
CA SER A 540 18.14 10.07 5.07
C SER A 540 17.45 11.34 5.59
N GLY A 541 16.36 11.21 6.37
CA GLY A 541 15.57 12.33 6.86
C GLY A 541 14.64 12.98 5.82
N ALA A 542 14.38 12.34 4.67
CA ALA A 542 13.37 12.79 3.71
C ALA A 542 11.98 12.76 4.34
N LYS A 543 11.16 13.77 4.01
CA LYS A 543 9.78 13.91 4.56
C LYS A 543 8.82 12.86 4.02
N SER A 544 9.06 12.38 2.79
CA SER A 544 8.26 11.33 2.16
C SER A 544 9.18 10.45 1.31
N ASN A 545 8.88 9.14 1.30
CA ASN A 545 9.54 8.21 0.41
C ASN A 545 8.79 8.20 -0.93
N HIS A 546 9.51 8.44 -2.02
CA HIS A 546 8.98 8.43 -3.39
C HIS A 546 9.56 7.28 -4.23
N GLY A 547 10.29 6.34 -3.61
CA GLY A 547 10.96 5.24 -4.29
C GLY A 547 12.21 5.68 -5.03
N ASP A 548 12.88 6.73 -4.54
CA ASP A 548 14.00 7.40 -5.20
C ASP A 548 15.18 6.45 -5.42
N ARG A 549 15.49 5.60 -4.42
CA ARG A 549 16.57 4.58 -4.53
C ARG A 549 16.18 3.46 -5.49
N ALA A 550 14.93 3.00 -5.44
CA ALA A 550 14.45 1.97 -6.35
C ALA A 550 14.42 2.46 -7.80
N MET A 551 14.09 3.74 -8.05
CA MET A 551 14.13 4.35 -9.37
C MET A 551 15.58 4.51 -9.87
N ALA A 552 16.49 4.96 -9.01
CA ALA A 552 17.92 5.04 -9.33
C ALA A 552 18.49 3.64 -9.63
N ASP A 553 18.13 2.61 -8.87
CA ASP A 553 18.51 1.22 -9.14
C ASP A 553 17.96 0.71 -10.48
N ALA A 554 16.71 1.01 -10.81
CA ALA A 554 16.12 0.63 -12.09
C ALA A 554 16.80 1.30 -13.29
N LEU A 555 17.19 2.58 -13.15
CA LEU A 555 17.98 3.30 -14.15
C LEU A 555 19.41 2.71 -14.29
N ALA A 556 20.06 2.38 -13.17
CA ALA A 556 21.35 1.70 -13.18
C ALA A 556 21.26 0.33 -13.85
N TRP A 557 20.21 -0.44 -13.54
CA TRP A 557 19.94 -1.76 -14.12
C TRP A 557 19.74 -1.69 -15.64
N LYS A 558 19.03 -0.66 -16.13
CA LYS A 558 18.95 -0.38 -17.56
C LYS A 558 20.36 -0.22 -18.17
N GLY A 559 21.23 0.56 -17.53
CA GLY A 559 22.59 0.82 -17.99
C GLY A 559 23.51 -0.41 -17.96
N VAL A 560 23.23 -1.43 -17.13
CA VAL A 560 24.01 -2.67 -17.06
C VAL A 560 24.05 -3.37 -18.42
N PHE A 561 22.95 -3.37 -19.18
CA PHE A 561 22.82 -4.07 -20.46
C PHE A 561 23.00 -3.17 -21.68
N GLU A 562 23.17 -1.85 -21.49
CA GLU A 562 23.38 -0.94 -22.61
C GLU A 562 24.77 -1.10 -23.23
N ARG A 563 24.83 -1.00 -24.56
CA ARG A 563 26.09 -0.85 -25.28
C ARG A 563 26.60 0.58 -25.12
N ILE A 564 27.79 0.75 -24.58
CA ILE A 564 28.44 2.06 -24.48
C ILE A 564 28.83 2.50 -25.89
N VAL A 565 28.02 3.34 -26.50
CA VAL A 565 28.34 4.00 -27.76
C VAL A 565 29.11 5.28 -27.42
N ARG A 566 30.41 5.25 -27.55
CA ARG A 566 31.19 6.51 -27.46
C ARG A 566 30.80 7.38 -28.65
N PRO A 567 30.39 8.65 -28.46
CA PRO A 567 30.24 9.56 -29.56
C PRO A 567 31.60 9.58 -30.30
N ARG A 568 31.57 9.39 -31.60
CA ARG A 568 32.72 9.64 -32.41
C ARG A 568 33.02 11.13 -32.25
N THR A 569 34.01 11.48 -31.48
CA THR A 569 34.61 12.80 -31.53
C THR A 569 35.15 12.94 -32.95
N GLU A 570 34.34 13.44 -33.87
CA GLU A 570 34.88 14.12 -35.01
C GLU A 570 35.72 15.25 -34.40
N SER A 571 37.02 15.09 -34.43
CA SER A 571 37.91 16.23 -34.24
C SER A 571 37.44 17.25 -35.25
N ALA A 572 36.72 18.26 -34.81
CA ALA A 572 36.37 19.38 -35.64
C ALA A 572 37.72 20.03 -35.96
N GLU A 573 38.28 19.69 -37.12
CA GLU A 573 39.29 20.56 -37.68
C GLU A 573 38.72 21.99 -37.66
N PRO A 574 39.44 22.93 -37.06
CA PRO A 574 38.92 24.28 -36.95
C PRO A 574 38.52 24.73 -38.35
N LYS A 575 37.21 24.94 -38.57
CA LYS A 575 36.69 25.40 -39.86
C LYS A 575 37.42 26.69 -40.22
N VAL A 576 38.31 26.58 -41.17
CA VAL A 576 39.10 27.73 -41.64
C VAL A 576 38.11 28.76 -42.20
N PRO A 577 38.06 30.01 -41.70
CA PRO A 577 37.09 31.01 -42.15
C PRO A 577 37.10 31.17 -43.66
N VAL A 578 35.92 31.15 -44.27
CA VAL A 578 35.74 31.28 -45.72
C VAL A 578 36.36 32.58 -46.20
N GLY A 579 37.24 32.49 -47.23
CA GLY A 579 37.90 33.67 -47.84
C GLY A 579 39.25 33.99 -47.25
N CYS A 580 39.73 33.36 -46.15
CA CYS A 580 41.11 33.56 -45.67
C CYS A 580 42.11 32.82 -46.55
N LEU A 581 43.43 33.19 -46.44
CA LEU A 581 44.47 32.65 -47.25
C LEU A 581 44.61 31.12 -47.18
N LYS A 582 44.41 30.55 -45.99
CA LYS A 582 44.47 29.11 -45.72
C LYS A 582 43.29 28.37 -46.36
N TRP A 583 42.09 28.98 -46.37
CA TRP A 583 40.92 28.46 -47.05
C TRP A 583 41.11 28.43 -48.59
N ARG A 584 41.70 29.51 -49.17
CA ARG A 584 41.98 29.56 -50.59
C ARG A 584 43.07 28.54 -51.00
N GLN A 585 44.03 28.26 -50.15
CA GLN A 585 45.02 27.20 -50.37
C GLN A 585 44.37 25.80 -50.34
N GLN A 586 43.54 25.51 -49.36
CA GLN A 586 42.80 24.24 -49.27
C GLN A 586 41.85 24.01 -50.45
N MET A 587 41.21 25.03 -50.94
CA MET A 587 40.36 24.92 -52.15
C MET A 587 41.16 24.67 -53.39
N ARG A 588 42.34 25.31 -53.57
CA ARG A 588 43.25 25.04 -54.69
C ARG A 588 43.85 23.63 -54.64
N GLU A 589 44.05 23.05 -53.46
CA GLU A 589 44.54 21.68 -53.31
C GLU A 589 43.39 20.66 -53.58
N LYS A 590 42.19 20.94 -53.20
CA LYS A 590 40.98 20.14 -53.55
C LYS A 590 40.74 20.13 -55.08
N ASP A 591 40.95 21.24 -55.77
CA ASP A 591 40.74 21.29 -57.21
C ASP A 591 41.87 20.59 -57.99
N LYS A 592 43.00 20.31 -57.34
CA LYS A 592 44.12 19.56 -57.93
C LYS A 592 44.07 18.05 -57.77
N GLN A 593 43.15 17.54 -56.94
CA GLN A 593 42.90 16.09 -56.80
C GLN A 593 42.12 15.56 -58.02
N PRO A 594 42.60 14.51 -58.72
CA PRO A 594 41.84 13.94 -59.83
C PRO A 594 40.48 13.42 -59.35
N LYS A 595 39.43 13.91 -59.98
CA LYS A 595 38.08 13.38 -59.80
C LYS A 595 38.05 11.95 -60.29
N HIS A 596 38.10 10.96 -59.41
CA HIS A 596 37.75 9.59 -59.76
C HIS A 596 36.28 9.60 -60.24
N ARG A 597 36.05 9.45 -61.54
CA ARG A 597 34.77 9.05 -62.10
C ARG A 597 34.55 7.58 -61.68
N GLU A 598 33.66 7.33 -60.78
CA GLU A 598 33.04 6.00 -60.65
C GLU A 598 32.24 5.76 -61.92
N LEU A 599 32.70 4.83 -62.72
CA LEU A 599 31.94 4.25 -63.83
C LEU A 599 30.77 3.45 -63.23
N ASP A 600 29.58 3.92 -63.47
CA ASP A 600 28.33 3.27 -63.15
C ASP A 600 28.21 1.97 -63.96
N SER A 601 28.38 0.82 -63.32
CA SER A 601 28.29 -0.52 -63.91
C SER A 601 26.86 -1.09 -63.84
N SER A 602 25.87 -0.30 -64.23
CA SER A 602 24.48 -0.78 -64.34
C SER A 602 24.00 -0.94 -65.79
N TRP A 603 24.81 -1.68 -66.61
CA TRP A 603 24.31 -2.22 -67.89
C TRP A 603 25.04 -3.55 -68.16
N GLN A 604 24.46 -4.67 -67.64
CA GLN A 604 24.42 -5.97 -68.34
C GLN A 604 23.71 -7.03 -67.47
N SER A 605 22.59 -7.50 -68.08
CA SER A 605 21.78 -8.70 -67.88
C SER A 605 20.78 -8.67 -66.75
#